data_a5261b592c4028a679cf1100b609d574
#
_entry.id   a5261b592c4028a679cf1100b609d574
#
_cell.length_a   1.000
_cell.length_b   1.000
_cell.length_c   1.000
_cell.angle_alpha   90.00
_cell.angle_beta   90.00
_cell.angle_gamma   90.00
#
_symmetry.space_group_name_H-M   'P 1'
#
loop_
_entity.id
_entity.type
_entity.pdbx_description
1 polymer ?
#
loop_
_entity_poly.entity_id
_entity_poly.type
_entity_poly.pdbx_seq_one_letter_code
_entity_poly.pdbx_strand_id
1 'polypeptide(L)'
;DIIRSQKSGSSRQHHDNHSIAPELLQALTRKQLLVLERMTKGESNKQIAYSLDIAETTVKAHVSAILRKLNVHNRVQAILSAGDIDFAAYLRR
;
A
#
# COMPACT_ATOMS: atom_id res chain seq x y z
N ASP A 1 -19.76 22.12 -17.92
CA ASP A 1 -19.28 21.98 -17.92
C ASP A 1 -19.23 21.74 -17.64
N ILE A 2 -19.66 21.74 -17.66
CA ILE A 2 -19.21 21.50 -17.51
C ILE A 2 -18.93 21.11 -17.19
N ILE A 3 -19.43 21.02 -17.07
CA ILE A 3 -18.78 20.65 -16.93
C ILE A 3 -18.10 20.49 -16.73
N ARG A 4 -18.43 20.56 -16.60
CA ARG A 4 -17.55 20.35 -16.52
C ARG A 4 -16.75 20.14 -15.98
N SER A 5 -17.27 20.24 -15.75
CA SER A 5 -16.39 20.08 -15.48
C SER A 5 -15.91 19.91 -15.01
N GLN A 6 -15.98 19.89 -14.71
CA GLN A 6 -15.33 19.71 -14.46
C GLN A 6 -14.63 19.44 -14.21
N LYS A 7 -15.05 19.55 -14.22
CA LYS A 7 -14.31 19.37 -14.12
C LYS A 7 -13.61 19.14 -13.83
N SER A 8 -14.06 19.28 -13.70
CA SER A 8 -13.26 18.99 -13.53
C SER A 8 -12.73 18.89 -13.06
N GLY A 9 -12.93 19.01 -12.96
CA GLY A 9 -12.18 18.81 -12.56
C GLY A 9 -11.87 18.55 -12.10
N SER A 10 -11.94 18.43 -11.89
CA SER A 10 -11.40 18.08 -11.66
C SER A 10 -10.90 17.75 -11.51
N SER A 11 -10.83 17.84 -11.50
CA SER A 11 -10.19 17.41 -11.39
C SER A 11 -9.45 17.21 -11.09
N ARG A 12 -9.21 17.34 -11.10
CA ARG A 12 -8.55 17.08 -10.49
C ARG A 12 -8.24 16.63 -9.80
N GLN A 13 -8.44 16.45 -9.42
CA GLN A 13 -8.25 15.99 -8.54
C GLN A 13 -8.37 15.14 -8.33
N HIS A 14 -8.68 14.66 -8.46
CA HIS A 14 -8.83 13.63 -8.13
C HIS A 14 -8.27 12.69 -8.49
N HIS A 15 -8.23 12.33 -8.66
CA HIS A 15 -7.87 11.14 -9.25
C HIS A 15 -6.64 10.47 -8.68
N ASP A 16 -5.84 11.10 -8.18
CA ASP A 16 -4.63 10.62 -7.56
C ASP A 16 -4.83 10.08 -6.16
N ASN A 17 -6.05 9.78 -5.82
CA ASN A 17 -6.37 9.31 -4.47
C ASN A 17 -5.81 7.93 -4.16
N HIS A 18 -5.27 7.23 -5.17
CA HIS A 18 -4.74 5.90 -4.99
C HIS A 18 -3.23 5.87 -4.78
N SER A 19 -2.60 7.02 -4.82
CA SER A 19 -1.15 7.09 -4.66
C SER A 19 -0.77 7.27 -3.20
N ILE A 20 0.32 6.64 -2.80
CA ILE A 20 0.87 6.79 -1.46
C ILE A 20 2.05 7.74 -1.53
N ALA A 21 2.06 8.74 -0.67
CA ALA A 21 3.17 9.69 -0.62
C ALA A 21 4.47 8.96 -0.29
N PRO A 22 5.58 9.31 -0.96
CA PRO A 22 6.86 8.65 -0.68
C PRO A 22 7.29 8.70 0.77
N GLU A 23 6.94 9.77 1.47
CA GLU A 23 7.28 9.91 2.89
C GLU A 23 6.66 8.80 3.73
N LEU A 24 5.44 8.41 3.39
CA LEU A 24 4.76 7.34 4.13
C LEU A 24 5.41 5.99 3.86
N LEU A 25 5.84 5.77 2.62
CA LEU A 25 6.54 4.53 2.28
C LEU A 25 7.88 4.44 3.00
N GLN A 26 8.58 5.56 3.12
CA GLN A 26 9.86 5.58 3.81
C GLN A 26 9.71 5.32 5.31
N ALA A 27 8.51 5.53 5.86
CA ALA A 27 8.23 5.22 7.26
C ALA A 27 8.08 3.73 7.52
N LEU A 28 7.89 2.93 6.48
CA LEU A 28 7.74 1.48 6.62
C LEU A 28 9.12 0.84 6.81
N THR A 29 9.18 -0.18 7.68
CA THR A 29 10.38 -1.00 7.80
C THR A 29 10.53 -1.85 6.55
N ARG A 30 11.73 -2.43 6.36
CA ARG A 30 11.95 -3.33 5.23
C ARG A 30 10.96 -4.50 5.25
N LYS A 31 10.73 -5.10 6.42
CA LYS A 31 9.79 -6.21 6.54
C LYS A 31 8.39 -5.78 6.19
N GLN A 32 7.98 -4.59 6.61
CA GLN A 32 6.67 -4.06 6.28
C GLN A 32 6.53 -3.81 4.78
N LEU A 33 7.57 -3.30 4.13
CA LEU A 33 7.57 -3.13 2.67
C LEU A 33 7.40 -4.47 1.96
N LEU A 34 8.09 -5.51 2.44
CA LEU A 34 7.97 -6.84 1.86
C LEU A 34 6.55 -7.38 2.01
N VAL A 35 5.95 -7.18 3.18
CA VAL A 35 4.57 -7.60 3.41
C VAL A 35 3.62 -6.85 2.48
N LEU A 36 3.79 -5.53 2.35
CA LEU A 36 2.93 -4.74 1.48
C LEU A 36 3.05 -5.18 0.03
N GLU A 37 4.27 -5.46 -0.43
CA GLU A 37 4.48 -5.96 -1.79
C GLU A 37 3.70 -7.24 -2.02
N ARG A 38 3.78 -8.19 -1.08
CA ARG A 38 3.05 -9.45 -1.21
C ARG A 38 1.55 -9.25 -1.21
N MET A 39 1.08 -8.28 -0.42
CA MET A 39 -0.34 -7.93 -0.43
C MET A 39 -0.80 -7.49 -1.82
N THR A 40 0.02 -6.68 -2.50
CA THR A 40 -0.35 -6.22 -3.85
C THR A 40 -0.39 -7.35 -4.87
N LYS A 41 0.29 -8.46 -4.57
CA LYS A 41 0.25 -9.65 -5.43
C LYS A 41 -0.94 -10.55 -5.12
N GLY A 42 -1.78 -10.16 -4.17
CA GLY A 42 -2.98 -10.91 -3.84
C GLY A 42 -2.76 -12.05 -2.85
N GLU A 43 -1.61 -12.11 -2.19
CA GLU A 43 -1.33 -13.17 -1.23
C GLU A 43 -2.10 -12.96 0.07
N SER A 44 -2.57 -14.07 0.63
CA SER A 44 -3.20 -14.06 1.96
C SER A 44 -2.13 -13.95 3.04
N ASN A 45 -2.55 -13.65 4.27
CA ASN A 45 -1.60 -13.61 5.39
C ASN A 45 -0.85 -14.92 5.55
N LYS A 46 -1.55 -16.04 5.35
CA LYS A 46 -0.91 -17.35 5.44
C LYS A 46 0.16 -17.53 4.37
N GLN A 47 -0.13 -17.11 3.14
CA GLN A 47 0.83 -17.20 2.03
C GLN A 47 2.02 -16.29 2.29
N ILE A 48 1.77 -15.08 2.79
CA ILE A 48 2.84 -14.15 3.11
C ILE A 48 3.74 -14.72 4.20
N ALA A 49 3.13 -15.29 5.23
CA ALA A 49 3.88 -15.90 6.32
C ALA A 49 4.81 -16.98 5.78
N TYR A 50 4.30 -17.84 4.90
CA TYR A 50 5.09 -18.89 4.30
C TYR A 50 6.23 -18.30 3.45
N SER A 51 5.91 -17.32 2.61
CA SER A 51 6.88 -16.70 1.70
C SER A 51 8.02 -16.01 2.45
N LEU A 52 7.72 -15.40 3.57
CA LEU A 52 8.71 -14.63 4.32
C LEU A 52 9.29 -15.40 5.51
N ASP A 53 8.82 -16.62 5.71
CA ASP A 53 9.30 -17.49 6.79
C ASP A 53 9.09 -16.84 8.16
N ILE A 54 7.88 -16.34 8.39
CA ILE A 54 7.50 -15.75 9.67
C ILE A 54 6.12 -16.29 10.07
N ALA A 55 5.74 -16.07 11.32
CA ALA A 55 4.44 -16.53 11.79
C ALA A 55 3.31 -15.69 11.18
N GLU A 56 2.15 -16.31 11.00
CA GLU A 56 0.98 -15.62 10.46
C GLU A 56 0.56 -14.48 11.38
N THR A 57 0.67 -14.66 12.71
CA THR A 57 0.37 -13.59 13.65
C THR A 57 1.29 -12.40 13.47
N THR A 58 2.56 -12.66 13.10
CA THR A 58 3.51 -11.59 12.80
C THR A 58 3.09 -10.83 11.55
N VAL A 59 2.60 -11.56 10.52
CA VAL A 59 2.08 -10.90 9.32
C VAL A 59 0.92 -9.99 9.66
N LYS A 60 0.00 -10.47 10.51
CA LYS A 60 -1.15 -9.66 10.94
C LYS A 60 -0.71 -8.37 11.63
N ALA A 61 0.31 -8.47 12.48
CA ALA A 61 0.85 -7.30 13.15
C ALA A 61 1.46 -6.31 12.14
N HIS A 62 2.18 -6.83 11.15
CA HIS A 62 2.74 -5.98 10.10
C HIS A 62 1.63 -5.30 9.28
N VAL A 63 0.60 -6.06 8.92
CA VAL A 63 -0.52 -5.48 8.16
C VAL A 63 -1.16 -4.34 8.94
N SER A 64 -1.44 -4.55 10.23
CA SER A 64 -2.02 -3.50 11.06
C SER A 64 -1.14 -2.25 11.11
N ALA A 65 0.16 -2.44 11.26
CA ALA A 65 1.10 -1.31 11.30
C ALA A 65 1.14 -0.59 9.95
N ILE A 66 1.11 -1.34 8.85
CA ILE A 66 1.11 -0.77 7.51
C ILE A 66 -0.12 0.12 7.32
N LEU A 67 -1.31 -0.40 7.66
CA LEU A 67 -2.54 0.37 7.49
C LEU A 67 -2.48 1.67 8.27
N ARG A 68 -1.96 1.61 9.48
CA ARG A 68 -1.84 2.79 10.33
C ARG A 68 -0.83 3.78 9.75
N LYS A 69 0.33 3.30 9.33
CA LYS A 69 1.38 4.17 8.81
C LYS A 69 1.01 4.80 7.48
N LEU A 70 0.28 4.09 6.64
CA LEU A 70 -0.17 4.60 5.35
C LEU A 70 -1.45 5.42 5.48
N ASN A 71 -2.03 5.44 6.67
CA ASN A 71 -3.26 6.19 6.92
C ASN A 71 -4.41 5.72 6.01
N VAL A 72 -4.53 4.41 5.87
CA VAL A 72 -5.63 3.80 5.12
C VAL A 72 -6.47 2.96 6.07
N HIS A 73 -7.71 2.68 5.68
CA HIS A 73 -8.69 2.09 6.59
C HIS A 73 -8.73 0.57 6.55
N ASN A 74 -8.34 -0.03 5.44
CA ASN A 74 -8.45 -1.47 5.31
C ASN A 74 -7.44 -1.99 4.29
N ARG A 75 -7.34 -3.33 4.22
CA ARG A 75 -6.39 -4.02 3.37
C ARG A 75 -6.58 -3.71 1.89
N VAL A 76 -7.83 -3.69 1.44
CA VAL A 76 -8.13 -3.41 0.03
C VAL A 76 -7.64 -2.02 -0.36
N GLN A 77 -7.87 -1.05 0.52
CA GLN A 77 -7.44 0.32 0.27
C GLN A 77 -5.92 0.40 0.17
N ALA A 78 -5.21 -0.33 1.04
CA ALA A 78 -3.76 -0.37 0.99
C ALA A 78 -3.27 -0.96 -0.32
N ILE A 79 -3.89 -2.06 -0.76
CA ILE A 79 -3.50 -2.73 -2.00
C ILE A 79 -3.71 -1.82 -3.20
N LEU A 80 -4.86 -1.17 -3.27
CA LEU A 80 -5.16 -0.26 -4.38
C LEU A 80 -4.19 0.91 -4.42
N SER A 81 -3.87 1.45 -3.24
CA SER A 81 -2.97 2.60 -3.16
C SER A 81 -1.54 2.24 -3.51
N ALA A 82 -1.15 0.98 -3.30
CA ALA A 82 0.24 0.55 -3.46
C ALA A 82 0.50 -0.14 -4.80
N GLY A 83 -0.51 -0.23 -5.68
CA GLY A 83 -0.41 -1.04 -6.89
C GLY A 83 0.67 -0.59 -7.87
N ASP A 84 0.98 0.71 -7.89
CA ASP A 84 1.92 1.28 -8.85
C ASP A 84 3.30 1.52 -8.27
N ILE A 85 3.55 1.07 -7.04
CA ILE A 85 4.83 1.35 -6.38
C ILE A 85 5.92 0.45 -6.93
N ASP A 86 7.09 1.04 -7.18
CA ASP A 86 8.30 0.28 -7.50
C ASP A 86 8.96 -0.14 -6.20
N PHE A 87 8.52 -1.28 -5.67
CA PHE A 87 9.04 -1.79 -4.40
C PHE A 87 10.53 -2.07 -4.44
N ALA A 88 11.04 -2.48 -5.60
CA ALA A 88 12.46 -2.79 -5.72
C ALA A 88 13.31 -1.56 -5.41
N ALA A 89 12.85 -0.38 -5.82
CA ALA A 89 13.59 0.85 -5.55
C ALA A 89 13.69 1.13 -4.05
N TYR A 90 12.63 0.85 -3.30
CA TYR A 90 12.64 1.06 -1.86
C TYR A 90 13.39 -0.04 -1.11
N LEU A 91 13.32 -1.27 -1.60
CA LEU A 91 13.94 -2.40 -0.93
C LEU A 91 15.45 -2.46 -1.12
N ARG A 92 15.96 -1.80 -2.15
CA ARG A 92 17.40 -1.77 -2.41
C ARG A 92 18.17 -0.83 -1.51
N ARG A 93 17.50 0.04 -0.79
CA ARG A 93 18.17 1.02 0.07
C ARG A 93 18.82 0.39 1.27
#